data_e45ee81dc650e3d802878c3cecd7ff84
#
_entry.id   e45ee81dc650e3d802878c3cecd7ff84
#
_cell.length_a   1.000
_cell.length_b   1.000
_cell.length_c   1.000
_cell.angle_alpha   90.00
_cell.angle_beta   90.00
_cell.angle_gamma   90.00
#
_symmetry.space_group_name_H-M   'P 1'
#
loop_
_entity.id
_entity.type
_entity.pdbx_description
1 polymer ?
#
loop_
_entity_poly.entity_id
_entity_poly.type
_entity_poly.pdbx_seq_one_letter_code
_entity_poly.pdbx_strand_id
1 'polypeptide(L)'
;MAIKKNGFIPSCDPEELKKVLKAVASEWGDMIKDMEEFDVVPLKGALTNEVFQINWPTKHGDLHQKVLVRVYGEGVEVFFNRDDEIRTFECMSKHGQGPRLLGRFPDGRIEEFIHARTLSAADLRDPEISSLIAAKLREFHNLDMPGPKDVLLWKRLRTWLSLSKKFCSPEAAKEFGLDILGDEISILEKELSQGYQEIGFCHNDLQYGNIMMDEETRVITLISNYA
;
A
#
# COMPACT_ATOMS: atom_id res chain seq x y z
N MET A 1 6.69 -4.83 -24.65
CA MET A 1 6.47 -3.52 -25.30
C MET A 1 5.55 -2.73 -24.40
N ALA A 2 6.06 -1.70 -23.74
CA ALA A 2 5.23 -0.78 -22.94
C ALA A 2 4.41 0.09 -23.91
N ILE A 3 3.09 0.07 -23.76
CA ILE A 3 2.20 0.94 -24.52
C ILE A 3 2.37 2.33 -23.94
N LYS A 4 3.04 3.24 -24.65
CA LYS A 4 3.02 4.67 -24.32
C LYS A 4 1.57 5.14 -24.41
N LYS A 5 0.93 5.33 -23.27
CA LYS A 5 -0.34 6.05 -23.18
C LYS A 5 0.01 7.51 -22.85
N ASN A 6 -0.25 8.41 -23.80
CA ASN A 6 -0.10 9.85 -23.64
C ASN A 6 -0.74 10.32 -22.32
N GLY A 7 0.03 10.48 -21.25
CA GLY A 7 -0.30 11.18 -20.00
C GLY A 7 -1.68 10.99 -19.36
N PHE A 8 -2.48 10.02 -19.81
CA PHE A 8 -3.87 9.85 -19.38
C PHE A 8 -4.02 8.61 -18.48
N ILE A 9 -4.53 8.84 -17.27
CA ILE A 9 -4.97 7.82 -16.32
C ILE A 9 -6.51 7.86 -16.29
N PRO A 10 -7.22 6.83 -16.77
CA PRO A 10 -8.67 6.88 -16.97
C PRO A 10 -9.49 7.02 -15.67
N SER A 11 -8.94 6.60 -14.55
CA SER A 11 -9.62 6.43 -13.27
C SER A 11 -9.51 7.63 -12.32
N CYS A 12 -8.97 8.77 -12.77
CA CYS A 12 -8.88 9.98 -11.93
C CYS A 12 -9.10 11.25 -12.74
N ASP A 13 -9.36 12.37 -12.04
CA ASP A 13 -9.44 13.70 -12.66
C ASP A 13 -8.06 14.13 -13.17
N PRO A 14 -7.86 14.28 -14.50
CA PRO A 14 -6.56 14.61 -15.07
C PRO A 14 -6.03 15.97 -14.63
N GLU A 15 -6.89 16.96 -14.38
CA GLU A 15 -6.47 18.32 -14.02
C GLU A 15 -6.00 18.37 -12.56
N GLU A 16 -6.66 17.67 -11.64
CA GLU A 16 -6.21 17.58 -10.26
C GLU A 16 -4.88 16.81 -10.15
N LEU A 17 -4.75 15.68 -10.85
CA LEU A 17 -3.48 14.93 -10.90
C LEU A 17 -2.34 15.81 -11.47
N LYS A 18 -2.58 16.50 -12.58
CA LYS A 18 -1.64 17.40 -13.23
C LYS A 18 -1.15 18.50 -12.28
N LYS A 19 -2.07 19.11 -11.54
CA LYS A 19 -1.76 20.16 -10.57
C LYS A 19 -0.80 19.66 -9.50
N VAL A 20 -1.06 18.47 -8.94
CA VAL A 20 -0.22 17.87 -7.90
C VAL A 20 1.13 17.44 -8.46
N LEU A 21 1.18 16.81 -9.64
CA LEU A 21 2.44 16.44 -10.30
C LEU A 21 3.34 17.64 -10.60
N LYS A 22 2.75 18.75 -11.06
CA LYS A 22 3.50 20.01 -11.28
C LYS A 22 4.06 20.59 -9.99
N ALA A 23 3.31 20.49 -8.88
CA ALA A 23 3.80 20.91 -7.57
C ALA A 23 5.00 20.07 -7.12
N VAL A 24 4.91 18.74 -7.21
CA VAL A 24 5.99 17.81 -6.88
C VAL A 24 7.24 18.08 -7.75
N ALA A 25 7.05 18.25 -9.06
CA ALA A 25 8.16 18.55 -9.96
C ALA A 25 8.84 19.88 -9.62
N SER A 26 8.04 20.90 -9.29
CA SER A 26 8.54 22.21 -8.88
C SER A 26 9.36 22.17 -7.59
N GLU A 27 8.96 21.37 -6.60
CA GLU A 27 9.74 21.13 -5.37
C GLU A 27 11.13 20.53 -5.68
N TRP A 28 11.23 19.72 -6.73
CA TRP A 28 12.49 19.13 -7.19
C TRP A 28 13.26 20.03 -8.15
N GLY A 29 12.73 21.25 -8.40
CA GLY A 29 13.34 22.24 -9.25
C GLY A 29 13.09 22.03 -10.74
N ASP A 30 12.21 21.14 -11.14
CA ASP A 30 11.80 20.90 -12.52
C ASP A 30 10.60 21.75 -12.90
N MET A 31 10.52 22.12 -14.19
CA MET A 31 9.40 22.87 -14.75
C MET A 31 8.72 22.04 -15.84
N ILE A 32 7.50 21.61 -15.58
CA ILE A 32 6.68 20.85 -16.51
C ILE A 32 5.56 21.73 -17.03
N LYS A 33 5.48 21.86 -18.35
CA LYS A 33 4.48 22.69 -19.01
C LYS A 33 3.18 21.93 -19.26
N ASP A 34 3.27 20.73 -19.81
CA ASP A 34 2.13 19.93 -20.24
C ASP A 34 2.20 18.46 -19.80
N MET A 35 1.02 17.80 -19.79
CA MET A 35 0.91 16.37 -19.45
C MET A 35 1.60 15.45 -20.47
N GLU A 36 1.83 15.93 -21.70
CA GLU A 36 2.53 15.18 -22.73
C GLU A 36 4.02 14.94 -22.41
N GLU A 37 4.58 15.72 -21.50
CA GLU A 37 5.96 15.54 -21.02
C GLU A 37 6.09 14.36 -20.03
N PHE A 38 4.96 13.82 -19.53
CA PHE A 38 4.96 12.66 -18.65
C PHE A 38 4.87 11.35 -19.44
N ASP A 39 5.76 10.43 -19.13
CA ASP A 39 5.67 9.04 -19.57
C ASP A 39 4.95 8.23 -18.47
N VAL A 40 3.77 7.71 -18.79
CA VAL A 40 2.90 6.99 -17.85
C VAL A 40 2.97 5.49 -18.13
N VAL A 41 3.46 4.73 -17.17
CA VAL A 41 3.62 3.28 -17.26
C VAL A 41 2.72 2.59 -16.22
N PRO A 42 1.67 1.87 -16.63
CA PRO A 42 0.84 1.11 -15.71
C PRO A 42 1.64 -0.04 -15.09
N LEU A 43 1.55 -0.19 -13.77
CA LEU A 43 2.17 -1.28 -13.03
C LEU A 43 1.12 -2.35 -12.70
N LYS A 44 1.53 -3.62 -12.81
CA LYS A 44 0.66 -4.76 -12.51
C LYS A 44 0.82 -5.18 -11.04
N GLY A 45 -0.24 -5.73 -10.45
CA GLY A 45 -0.16 -6.41 -9.15
C GLY A 45 -0.94 -5.76 -8.01
N ALA A 46 -1.57 -4.62 -8.20
CA ALA A 46 -2.49 -4.06 -7.21
C ALA A 46 -3.90 -4.63 -7.43
N LEU A 47 -4.51 -5.21 -6.38
CA LEU A 47 -5.85 -5.80 -6.46
C LEU A 47 -6.95 -4.75 -6.23
N THR A 48 -6.68 -3.76 -5.41
CA THR A 48 -7.66 -2.79 -4.93
C THR A 48 -7.41 -1.36 -5.39
N ASN A 49 -6.27 -1.12 -6.03
CA ASN A 49 -5.87 0.19 -6.53
C ASN A 49 -5.25 0.05 -7.92
N GLU A 50 -5.30 1.11 -8.71
CA GLU A 50 -4.48 1.20 -9.92
C GLU A 50 -3.17 1.92 -9.60
N VAL A 51 -2.05 1.40 -10.08
CA VAL A 51 -0.73 1.94 -9.80
C VAL A 51 -0.01 2.26 -11.10
N PHE A 52 0.53 3.47 -11.19
CA PHE A 52 1.25 3.96 -12.35
C PHE A 52 2.60 4.51 -11.93
N GLN A 53 3.62 4.19 -12.71
CA GLN A 53 4.89 4.92 -12.66
C GLN A 53 4.77 6.11 -13.61
N ILE A 54 5.09 7.30 -13.14
CA ILE A 54 5.17 8.50 -13.97
C ILE A 54 6.61 8.97 -13.99
N ASN A 55 7.12 9.22 -15.20
CA ASN A 55 8.47 9.70 -15.43
C ASN A 55 8.43 11.03 -16.17
N TRP A 56 9.38 11.91 -15.88
CA TRP A 56 9.62 13.13 -16.66
C TRP A 56 11.11 13.45 -16.73
N PRO A 57 11.57 14.13 -17.82
CA PRO A 57 12.96 14.53 -17.93
C PRO A 57 13.30 15.65 -16.95
N THR A 58 14.46 15.57 -16.30
CA THR A 58 14.98 16.67 -15.50
C THR A 58 15.47 17.82 -16.37
N LYS A 59 15.69 18.99 -15.78
CA LYS A 59 16.28 20.16 -16.47
C LYS A 59 17.62 19.86 -17.15
N HIS A 60 18.36 18.87 -16.67
CA HIS A 60 19.67 18.51 -17.19
C HIS A 60 19.62 17.45 -18.31
N GLY A 61 18.42 17.00 -18.72
CA GLY A 61 18.18 16.21 -19.93
C GLY A 61 18.56 14.74 -19.87
N ASP A 62 19.53 14.34 -19.09
CA ASP A 62 20.06 12.96 -19.07
C ASP A 62 19.45 12.07 -17.99
N LEU A 63 18.75 12.66 -17.04
CA LEU A 63 18.10 11.95 -15.95
C LEU A 63 16.58 12.11 -16.03
N HIS A 64 15.86 11.07 -15.59
CA HIS A 64 14.41 11.10 -15.46
C HIS A 64 14.05 11.00 -13.99
N GLN A 65 13.20 11.94 -13.53
CA GLN A 65 12.52 11.76 -12.25
C GLN A 65 11.43 10.72 -12.39
N LYS A 66 11.18 10.02 -11.29
CA LYS A 66 10.16 8.96 -11.22
C LYS A 66 9.35 9.11 -9.95
N VAL A 67 8.05 8.97 -10.10
CA VAL A 67 7.12 8.86 -8.97
C VAL A 67 6.15 7.72 -9.20
N LEU A 68 5.53 7.27 -8.12
CA LEU A 68 4.41 6.35 -8.15
C LEU A 68 3.12 7.12 -7.95
N VAL A 69 2.15 6.92 -8.82
CA VAL A 69 0.77 7.41 -8.66
C VAL A 69 -0.11 6.23 -8.34
N ARG A 70 -0.80 6.31 -7.22
CA ARG A 70 -1.78 5.31 -6.82
C ARG A 70 -3.15 5.93 -6.87
N VAL A 71 -4.00 5.38 -7.73
CA VAL A 71 -5.41 5.74 -7.83
C VAL A 71 -6.24 4.73 -7.05
N TYR A 72 -7.12 5.23 -6.20
CA TYR A 72 -7.94 4.39 -5.33
C TYR A 72 -9.02 3.70 -6.15
N GLY A 73 -9.12 2.37 -6.01
CA GLY A 73 -10.18 1.60 -6.63
C GLY A 73 -11.54 1.84 -5.96
N GLU A 74 -12.59 1.68 -6.73
CA GLU A 74 -13.97 1.77 -6.24
C GLU A 74 -14.39 0.49 -5.48
N GLY A 75 -15.32 0.63 -4.54
CA GLY A 75 -15.95 -0.50 -3.83
C GLY A 75 -15.12 -1.08 -2.68
N VAL A 76 -13.92 -0.57 -2.43
CA VAL A 76 -13.06 -1.02 -1.33
C VAL A 76 -13.49 -0.44 0.02
N GLU A 77 -14.30 0.62 0.03
CA GLU A 77 -14.84 1.28 1.23
C GLU A 77 -15.71 0.35 2.09
N VAL A 78 -16.19 -0.72 1.50
CA VAL A 78 -16.93 -1.79 2.21
C VAL A 78 -16.02 -2.51 3.20
N PHE A 79 -14.72 -2.61 2.91
CA PHE A 79 -13.75 -3.36 3.71
C PHE A 79 -12.85 -2.46 4.55
N PHE A 80 -12.58 -1.24 4.10
CA PHE A 80 -11.62 -0.33 4.74
C PHE A 80 -12.16 1.09 4.87
N ASN A 81 -11.70 1.77 5.91
CA ASN A 81 -11.89 3.20 6.03
C ASN A 81 -10.73 3.91 5.30
N ARG A 82 -11.02 4.64 4.24
CA ARG A 82 -10.04 5.35 3.42
C ARG A 82 -9.24 6.39 4.23
N ASP A 83 -9.89 7.07 5.17
CA ASP A 83 -9.21 8.06 6.01
C ASP A 83 -8.20 7.40 6.95
N ASP A 84 -8.51 6.19 7.45
CA ASP A 84 -7.58 5.41 8.26
C ASP A 84 -6.37 4.95 7.45
N GLU A 85 -6.57 4.51 6.21
CA GLU A 85 -5.50 4.15 5.27
C GLU A 85 -4.57 5.32 5.03
N ILE A 86 -5.13 6.49 4.71
CA ILE A 86 -4.35 7.69 4.41
C ILE A 86 -3.55 8.12 5.63
N ARG A 87 -4.17 8.19 6.83
CA ARG A 87 -3.48 8.54 8.07
C ARG A 87 -2.35 7.58 8.40
N THR A 88 -2.57 6.30 8.19
CA THR A 88 -1.57 5.25 8.39
C THR A 88 -0.39 5.45 7.45
N PHE A 89 -0.66 5.64 6.16
CA PHE A 89 0.38 5.88 5.16
C PHE A 89 1.19 7.15 5.47
N GLU A 90 0.53 8.25 5.83
CA GLU A 90 1.21 9.49 6.23
C GLU A 90 2.11 9.30 7.46
N CYS A 91 1.64 8.55 8.45
CA CYS A 91 2.43 8.24 9.64
C CYS A 91 3.68 7.42 9.26
N MET A 92 3.52 6.37 8.45
CA MET A 92 4.63 5.55 7.97
C MET A 92 5.63 6.37 7.15
N SER A 93 5.14 7.18 6.23
CA SER A 93 5.98 8.07 5.42
C SER A 93 6.83 9.01 6.29
N LYS A 94 6.23 9.64 7.30
CA LYS A 94 6.93 10.54 8.24
C LYS A 94 8.02 9.84 9.07
N HIS A 95 7.83 8.56 9.36
CA HIS A 95 8.78 7.78 10.16
C HIS A 95 9.76 6.94 9.31
N GLY A 96 9.78 7.12 8.00
CA GLY A 96 10.68 6.38 7.10
C GLY A 96 10.42 4.87 7.06
N GLN A 97 9.16 4.47 7.32
CA GLN A 97 8.76 3.06 7.33
C GLN A 97 8.07 2.62 6.03
N GLY A 98 8.10 3.46 5.01
CA GLY A 98 7.55 3.22 3.69
C GLY A 98 7.93 4.33 2.73
N PRO A 99 7.38 4.35 1.51
CA PRO A 99 7.61 5.42 0.53
C PRO A 99 7.20 6.78 1.10
N ARG A 100 7.91 7.84 0.72
CA ARG A 100 7.48 9.19 1.07
C ARG A 100 6.19 9.54 0.34
N LEU A 101 5.27 10.21 1.06
CA LEU A 101 4.11 10.85 0.46
C LEU A 101 4.55 12.18 -0.18
N LEU A 102 4.43 12.27 -1.50
CA LEU A 102 4.82 13.46 -2.26
C LEU A 102 3.64 14.39 -2.56
N GLY A 103 2.44 13.82 -2.67
CA GLY A 103 1.25 14.62 -2.93
C GLY A 103 -0.04 13.82 -2.82
N ARG A 104 -1.16 14.53 -2.72
CA ARG A 104 -2.51 13.95 -2.63
C ARG A 104 -3.45 14.66 -3.60
N PHE A 105 -4.37 13.91 -4.17
CA PHE A 105 -5.48 14.40 -4.98
C PHE A 105 -6.75 13.60 -4.57
N PRO A 106 -7.97 14.03 -4.97
CA PRO A 106 -9.21 13.41 -4.49
C PRO A 106 -9.27 11.88 -4.66
N ASP A 107 -8.78 11.39 -5.80
CA ASP A 107 -8.89 9.99 -6.19
C ASP A 107 -7.62 9.18 -5.89
N GLY A 108 -6.60 9.78 -5.23
CA GLY A 108 -5.35 9.06 -5.03
C GLY A 108 -4.24 9.85 -4.34
N ARG A 109 -3.02 9.31 -4.48
CA ARG A 109 -1.80 9.92 -3.94
C ARG A 109 -0.60 9.70 -4.84
N ILE A 110 0.42 10.54 -4.66
CA ILE A 110 1.72 10.44 -5.31
C ILE A 110 2.73 10.02 -4.25
N GLU A 111 3.41 8.93 -4.53
CA GLU A 111 4.41 8.30 -3.66
C GLU A 111 5.80 8.39 -4.29
N GLU A 112 6.82 8.40 -3.46
CA GLU A 112 8.20 8.22 -3.88
C GLU A 112 8.39 6.91 -4.64
N PHE A 113 9.09 6.96 -5.77
CA PHE A 113 9.51 5.74 -6.46
C PHE A 113 10.75 5.16 -5.77
N ILE A 114 10.61 3.97 -5.20
CA ILE A 114 11.70 3.30 -4.51
C ILE A 114 12.55 2.52 -5.51
N HIS A 115 13.84 2.87 -5.60
CA HIS A 115 14.82 2.18 -6.42
C HIS A 115 15.36 0.94 -5.68
N ALA A 116 14.52 -0.07 -5.57
CA ALA A 116 14.84 -1.33 -4.90
C ALA A 116 14.15 -2.49 -5.61
N ARG A 117 14.66 -3.68 -5.44
CA ARG A 117 13.98 -4.86 -5.95
C ARG A 117 12.97 -5.42 -4.95
N THR A 118 11.87 -5.93 -5.45
CA THR A 118 10.94 -6.73 -4.66
C THR A 118 11.59 -8.07 -4.31
N LEU A 119 11.39 -8.53 -3.09
CA LEU A 119 11.91 -9.82 -2.65
C LEU A 119 11.14 -10.99 -3.29
N SER A 120 11.74 -12.15 -3.25
CA SER A 120 11.17 -13.42 -3.67
C SER A 120 11.00 -14.37 -2.46
N ALA A 121 10.26 -15.46 -2.65
CA ALA A 121 10.12 -16.50 -1.63
C ALA A 121 11.47 -17.14 -1.25
N ALA A 122 12.46 -17.13 -2.14
CA ALA A 122 13.81 -17.62 -1.84
C ALA A 122 14.57 -16.67 -0.91
N ASP A 123 14.43 -15.36 -1.11
CA ASP A 123 15.05 -14.35 -0.26
C ASP A 123 14.61 -14.46 1.21
N LEU A 124 13.34 -14.83 1.47
CA LEU A 124 12.85 -15.01 2.85
C LEU A 124 13.54 -16.16 3.61
N ARG A 125 14.21 -17.07 2.90
CA ARG A 125 14.96 -18.19 3.48
C ARG A 125 16.44 -17.88 3.67
N ASP A 126 16.91 -16.77 3.12
CA ASP A 126 18.27 -16.28 3.34
C ASP A 126 18.39 -15.73 4.76
N PRO A 127 19.31 -16.23 5.61
CA PRO A 127 19.44 -15.81 7.01
C PRO A 127 19.77 -14.32 7.17
N GLU A 128 20.56 -13.73 6.26
CA GLU A 128 20.93 -12.32 6.33
C GLU A 128 19.70 -11.46 5.99
N ILE A 129 19.02 -11.76 4.89
CA ILE A 129 17.83 -11.02 4.46
C ILE A 129 16.72 -11.16 5.51
N SER A 130 16.51 -12.37 6.02
CA SER A 130 15.53 -12.63 7.08
C SER A 130 15.81 -11.83 8.35
N SER A 131 17.08 -11.69 8.72
CA SER A 131 17.50 -10.85 9.86
C SER A 131 17.20 -9.37 9.63
N LEU A 132 17.46 -8.85 8.41
CA LEU A 132 17.14 -7.47 8.05
C LEU A 132 15.64 -7.20 8.07
N ILE A 133 14.83 -8.15 7.56
CA ILE A 133 13.37 -8.07 7.60
C ILE A 133 12.88 -8.05 9.05
N ALA A 134 13.40 -8.91 9.91
CA ALA A 134 13.02 -8.98 11.32
C ALA A 134 13.36 -7.67 12.06
N ALA A 135 14.54 -7.09 11.80
CA ALA A 135 14.92 -5.80 12.34
C ALA A 135 13.95 -4.68 11.89
N LYS A 136 13.60 -4.66 10.59
CA LYS A 136 12.65 -3.69 10.04
C LYS A 136 11.24 -3.86 10.60
N LEU A 137 10.78 -5.09 10.78
CA LEU A 137 9.49 -5.39 11.42
C LEU A 137 9.46 -4.91 12.87
N ARG A 138 10.54 -5.08 13.61
CA ARG A 138 10.63 -4.58 14.98
C ARG A 138 10.47 -3.06 15.04
N GLU A 139 11.11 -2.32 14.12
CA GLU A 139 10.92 -0.87 13.99
C GLU A 139 9.45 -0.54 13.70
N PHE A 140 8.85 -1.25 12.74
CA PHE A 140 7.47 -1.09 12.33
C PHE A 140 6.48 -1.33 13.48
N HIS A 141 6.65 -2.40 14.24
CA HIS A 141 5.79 -2.73 15.39
C HIS A 141 5.91 -1.72 16.54
N ASN A 142 7.04 -1.01 16.64
CA ASN A 142 7.27 0.03 17.63
C ASN A 142 6.72 1.41 17.22
N LEU A 143 6.11 1.54 16.04
CA LEU A 143 5.51 2.80 15.62
C LEU A 143 4.33 3.17 16.51
N ASP A 144 4.32 4.41 16.96
CA ASP A 144 3.14 5.00 17.59
C ASP A 144 2.13 5.45 16.53
N MET A 145 1.42 4.48 15.98
CA MET A 145 0.44 4.72 14.92
C MET A 145 -0.78 5.47 15.46
N PRO A 146 -1.35 6.39 14.65
CA PRO A 146 -2.58 7.09 15.03
C PRO A 146 -3.78 6.12 15.08
N GLY A 147 -4.72 6.40 15.96
CA GLY A 147 -5.96 5.63 16.10
C GLY A 147 -6.07 4.88 17.43
N PRO A 148 -7.12 4.07 17.57
CA PRO A 148 -7.36 3.31 18.80
C PRO A 148 -6.26 2.26 19.01
N LYS A 149 -5.90 2.05 20.29
CA LYS A 149 -4.90 1.05 20.71
C LYS A 149 -5.55 -0.26 21.14
N ASP A 150 -6.70 -0.57 20.57
CA ASP A 150 -7.48 -1.77 20.89
C ASP A 150 -7.19 -2.90 19.90
N VAL A 151 -7.47 -4.14 20.29
CA VAL A 151 -7.46 -5.30 19.41
C VAL A 151 -8.65 -5.22 18.46
N LEU A 152 -8.43 -4.70 17.26
CA LEU A 152 -9.47 -4.53 16.26
C LEU A 152 -9.73 -5.78 15.40
N LEU A 153 -8.84 -6.78 15.47
CA LEU A 153 -8.87 -7.97 14.61
C LEU A 153 -10.23 -8.67 14.63
N TRP A 154 -10.72 -9.01 15.81
CA TRP A 154 -11.96 -9.79 15.96
C TRP A 154 -13.19 -9.04 15.47
N LYS A 155 -13.25 -7.73 15.76
CA LYS A 155 -14.31 -6.85 15.27
C LYS A 155 -14.30 -6.77 13.75
N ARG A 156 -13.13 -6.63 13.13
CA ARG A 156 -12.96 -6.58 11.67
C ARG A 156 -13.40 -7.89 11.02
N LEU A 157 -12.93 -9.03 11.52
CA LEU A 157 -13.31 -10.35 11.00
C LEU A 157 -14.83 -10.56 11.02
N ARG A 158 -15.51 -10.19 12.13
CA ARG A 158 -16.98 -10.29 12.20
C ARG A 158 -17.68 -9.33 11.26
N THR A 159 -17.17 -8.12 11.11
CA THR A 159 -17.72 -7.15 10.16
C THR A 159 -17.61 -7.69 8.72
N TRP A 160 -16.42 -8.16 8.34
CA TRP A 160 -16.20 -8.73 7.00
C TRP A 160 -17.04 -9.97 6.75
N LEU A 161 -17.17 -10.86 7.73
CA LEU A 161 -18.06 -12.01 7.62
C LEU A 161 -19.53 -11.60 7.42
N SER A 162 -20.01 -10.59 8.16
CA SER A 162 -21.37 -10.06 8.01
C SER A 162 -21.58 -9.48 6.61
N LEU A 163 -20.63 -8.72 6.09
CA LEU A 163 -20.67 -8.15 4.74
C LEU A 163 -20.61 -9.24 3.68
N SER A 164 -19.73 -10.24 3.84
CA SER A 164 -19.64 -11.37 2.92
C SER A 164 -20.97 -12.14 2.85
N LYS A 165 -21.60 -12.44 3.99
CA LYS A 165 -22.94 -13.07 4.03
C LYS A 165 -24.02 -12.23 3.36
N LYS A 166 -23.88 -10.89 3.40
CA LYS A 166 -24.86 -9.98 2.77
C LYS A 166 -24.71 -9.93 1.25
N PHE A 167 -23.48 -10.02 0.73
CA PHE A 167 -23.20 -9.79 -0.69
C PHE A 167 -22.97 -11.08 -1.50
N CYS A 168 -22.61 -12.19 -0.85
CA CYS A 168 -22.49 -13.48 -1.54
C CYS A 168 -23.85 -14.09 -1.88
N SER A 169 -23.90 -14.86 -2.97
CA SER A 169 -25.02 -15.75 -3.22
C SER A 169 -25.08 -16.87 -2.17
N PRO A 170 -26.25 -17.49 -1.93
CA PRO A 170 -26.34 -18.63 -1.00
C PRO A 170 -25.41 -19.78 -1.37
N GLU A 171 -25.21 -20.03 -2.66
CA GLU A 171 -24.31 -21.07 -3.18
C GLU A 171 -22.87 -20.76 -2.84
N ALA A 172 -22.39 -19.53 -3.10
CA ALA A 172 -21.04 -19.08 -2.77
C ALA A 172 -20.83 -19.05 -1.25
N ALA A 173 -21.81 -18.59 -0.48
CA ALA A 173 -21.74 -18.61 0.98
C ALA A 173 -21.54 -20.02 1.55
N LYS A 174 -22.21 -21.01 0.96
CA LYS A 174 -22.06 -22.43 1.32
C LYS A 174 -20.70 -22.99 0.87
N GLU A 175 -20.28 -22.68 -0.36
CA GLU A 175 -19.00 -23.10 -0.92
C GLU A 175 -17.83 -22.65 -0.06
N PHE A 176 -17.86 -21.38 0.39
CA PHE A 176 -16.82 -20.78 1.24
C PHE A 176 -17.02 -21.03 2.75
N GLY A 177 -18.05 -21.76 3.14
CA GLY A 177 -18.30 -22.09 4.55
C GLY A 177 -18.59 -20.89 5.44
N LEU A 178 -19.22 -19.82 4.91
CA LEU A 178 -19.47 -18.60 5.66
C LEU A 178 -20.39 -18.79 6.87
N ASP A 179 -21.16 -19.85 6.92
CA ASP A 179 -22.04 -20.22 8.03
C ASP A 179 -21.27 -20.68 9.27
N ILE A 180 -20.16 -21.40 9.09
CA ILE A 180 -19.32 -21.92 10.18
C ILE A 180 -18.22 -20.95 10.62
N LEU A 181 -17.81 -20.01 9.77
CA LEU A 181 -16.73 -19.06 10.06
C LEU A 181 -16.97 -18.22 11.33
N GLY A 182 -18.23 -17.96 11.70
CA GLY A 182 -18.56 -17.23 12.92
C GLY A 182 -18.16 -17.98 14.20
N ASP A 183 -18.37 -19.28 14.20
CA ASP A 183 -17.97 -20.16 15.32
C ASP A 183 -16.45 -20.32 15.37
N GLU A 184 -15.80 -20.48 14.21
CA GLU A 184 -14.33 -20.54 14.12
C GLU A 184 -13.67 -19.27 14.65
N ILE A 185 -14.15 -18.08 14.25
CA ILE A 185 -13.67 -16.79 14.79
C ILE A 185 -13.82 -16.75 16.31
N SER A 186 -14.96 -17.23 16.84
CA SER A 186 -15.22 -17.20 18.29
C SER A 186 -14.32 -18.17 19.06
N ILE A 187 -14.04 -19.34 18.50
CA ILE A 187 -13.11 -20.30 19.07
C ILE A 187 -11.69 -19.72 19.08
N LEU A 188 -11.23 -19.19 17.95
CA LEU A 188 -9.89 -18.59 17.82
C LEU A 188 -9.72 -17.40 18.76
N GLU A 189 -10.71 -16.51 18.85
CA GLU A 189 -10.67 -15.38 19.79
C GLU A 189 -10.53 -15.86 21.23
N LYS A 190 -11.31 -16.86 21.63
CA LYS A 190 -11.23 -17.43 22.97
C LYS A 190 -9.85 -18.03 23.26
N GLU A 191 -9.30 -18.80 22.35
CA GLU A 191 -7.99 -19.45 22.51
C GLU A 191 -6.84 -18.44 22.49
N LEU A 192 -6.86 -17.49 21.58
CA LEU A 192 -5.78 -16.52 21.39
C LEU A 192 -5.86 -15.32 22.31
N SER A 193 -6.99 -15.09 23.03
CA SER A 193 -7.12 -14.01 24.01
C SER A 193 -6.78 -14.45 25.43
N GLN A 194 -6.28 -15.67 25.63
CA GLN A 194 -5.88 -16.17 26.94
C GLN A 194 -4.48 -15.66 27.31
N GLY A 195 -4.32 -15.12 28.53
CA GLY A 195 -3.04 -14.66 29.05
C GLY A 195 -2.65 -13.24 28.63
N TYR A 196 -1.40 -12.88 28.92
CA TYR A 196 -0.85 -11.58 28.53
C TYR A 196 -0.58 -11.54 27.03
N GLN A 197 -1.10 -10.52 26.38
CA GLN A 197 -0.87 -10.27 24.96
C GLN A 197 -0.22 -8.91 24.78
N GLU A 198 0.85 -8.89 24.01
CA GLU A 198 1.43 -7.65 23.55
C GLU A 198 0.63 -7.18 22.31
N ILE A 199 0.11 -5.95 22.39
CA ILE A 199 -0.69 -5.36 21.33
C ILE A 199 0.19 -4.37 20.57
N GLY A 200 0.23 -4.48 19.26
CA GLY A 200 1.00 -3.60 18.39
C GLY A 200 0.32 -3.38 17.06
N PHE A 201 0.87 -2.44 16.32
CA PHE A 201 0.45 -2.22 14.94
C PHE A 201 1.07 -3.30 14.04
N CYS A 202 0.22 -4.06 13.33
CA CYS A 202 0.66 -5.15 12.47
C CYS A 202 0.42 -4.83 10.99
N HIS A 203 1.34 -5.28 10.15
CA HIS A 203 1.24 -5.09 8.69
C HIS A 203 0.07 -5.87 8.06
N ASN A 204 -0.27 -7.04 8.59
CA ASN A 204 -1.37 -7.94 8.21
C ASN A 204 -1.31 -8.54 6.79
N ASP A 205 -0.42 -8.08 5.91
CA ASP A 205 -0.20 -8.62 4.56
C ASP A 205 1.30 -8.66 4.23
N LEU A 206 2.10 -9.15 5.17
CA LEU A 206 3.54 -9.24 4.99
C LEU A 206 3.91 -10.48 4.18
N GLN A 207 3.90 -10.32 2.88
CA GLN A 207 4.42 -11.29 1.91
C GLN A 207 5.67 -10.74 1.21
N TYR A 208 6.46 -11.59 0.59
CA TYR A 208 7.69 -11.18 -0.13
C TYR A 208 7.43 -10.10 -1.18
N GLY A 209 6.24 -10.09 -1.82
CA GLY A 209 5.84 -9.08 -2.79
C GLY A 209 5.66 -7.68 -2.21
N ASN A 210 5.49 -7.56 -0.89
CA ASN A 210 5.35 -6.30 -0.16
C ASN A 210 6.63 -5.90 0.57
N ILE A 211 7.75 -6.55 0.27
CA ILE A 211 9.05 -6.23 0.84
C ILE A 211 10.02 -5.91 -0.29
N MET A 212 10.63 -4.75 -0.22
CA MET A 212 11.67 -4.34 -1.16
C MET A 212 13.01 -4.22 -0.45
N MET A 213 14.07 -4.48 -1.17
CA MET A 213 15.45 -4.32 -0.68
C MET A 213 16.28 -3.56 -1.69
N ASP A 214 16.90 -2.49 -1.25
CA ASP A 214 17.97 -1.84 -1.97
C ASP A 214 19.23 -2.72 -1.88
N GLU A 215 19.74 -3.16 -3.03
CA GLU A 215 20.84 -4.11 -3.07
C GLU A 215 22.20 -3.52 -2.70
N GLU A 216 22.38 -2.21 -2.87
CA GLU A 216 23.62 -1.51 -2.54
C GLU A 216 23.68 -1.20 -1.05
N THR A 217 22.60 -0.65 -0.49
CA THR A 217 22.54 -0.22 0.91
C THR A 217 22.02 -1.32 1.85
N ARG A 218 21.43 -2.39 1.32
CA ARG A 218 20.77 -3.47 2.07
C ARG A 218 19.57 -2.99 2.91
N VAL A 219 19.04 -1.81 2.61
CA VAL A 219 17.88 -1.25 3.31
C VAL A 219 16.61 -1.97 2.89
N ILE A 220 15.85 -2.41 3.89
CA ILE A 220 14.52 -3.01 3.70
C ILE A 220 13.45 -1.92 3.78
N THR A 221 12.55 -1.93 2.80
CA THR A 221 11.34 -1.10 2.81
C THR A 221 10.11 -1.98 2.76
N LEU A 222 9.17 -1.74 3.66
CA LEU A 222 7.88 -2.41 3.67
C LEU A 222 6.89 -1.60 2.84
N ILE A 223 6.26 -2.27 1.87
CA ILE A 223 5.21 -1.67 1.06
C ILE A 223 3.87 -2.06 1.66
N SER A 224 3.17 -1.08 2.14
CA SER A 224 1.87 -1.27 2.71
C SER A 224 0.80 -0.96 1.67
N ASN A 225 0.11 -1.98 1.25
CA ASN A 225 -1.15 -1.87 0.55
C ASN A 225 -2.24 -1.96 1.61
N TYR A 226 -2.39 -0.90 2.45
CA TYR A 226 -3.52 -0.85 3.35
C TYR A 226 -4.78 -0.78 2.49
N ALA A 227 -5.26 -1.95 2.24
CA ALA A 227 -6.59 -2.20 1.77
C ALA A 227 -7.41 -2.68 2.95
#